data_e6b60dd2047645169781a660084dfb85
#
_entry.id   e6b60dd2047645169781a660084dfb85
#
_cell.length_a   1.000
_cell.length_b   1.000
_cell.length_c   1.000
_cell.angle_alpha   90.00
_cell.angle_beta   90.00
_cell.angle_gamma   90.00
#
_symmetry.space_group_name_H-M   'P 1'
#
loop_
_entity.id
_entity.type
_entity.pdbx_description
1 polymer ?
#
loop_
_entity_poly.entity_id
_entity_poly.type
_entity_poly.pdbx_seq_one_letter_code
_entity_poly.pdbx_strand_id
1 'polypeptide(L)'
;MKKELSFVLNYALNKGFQIHPDAFKILDDITDVKKLEKIIKEIVKEKTRQKQYQINQNDLETYLGIKDDPNLQSDLKVLSDPTEKITSGEGVKGYNALFSSRFNKLKRIISERPESKMLKAISVVKSTKLENDVYVCGLVTARNAERNITKLVLEDPSGSFEGIIFDDELQKTAGTLLIDQFVMVRVATAKNSGLMIKDLIMPDLPDQKINKSESEVYAVFLSDLHIGSKYFMEEELVEFVKWISSPDPVARKVRFVLIGGDMVDGVGIYPNQNKELVCQTIEEQLQKAEDLLDEIPKNVKIIIMPGNHDPGRRALPQPAIPQKYNSGLWERENIEMVGNPALVSLNGVKVLMFH
;
A
#
# COMPACT_ATOMS: atom_id res chain seq x y z
N MET A 1 15.00 -47.79 -9.57
CA MET A 1 15.21 -46.54 -8.79
C MET A 1 16.61 -46.04 -9.10
N LYS A 2 16.72 -44.78 -9.63
CA LYS A 2 18.01 -44.18 -9.98
C LYS A 2 18.87 -44.03 -8.72
N LYS A 3 20.18 -44.32 -8.78
CA LYS A 3 21.12 -44.25 -7.63
C LYS A 3 21.05 -42.92 -6.89
N GLU A 4 20.80 -41.83 -7.61
CA GLU A 4 20.69 -40.49 -7.08
C GLU A 4 19.40 -40.27 -6.27
N LEU A 5 18.27 -40.86 -6.68
CA LEU A 5 17.01 -40.83 -5.93
C LEU A 5 17.15 -41.54 -4.57
N SER A 6 17.88 -42.67 -4.55
CA SER A 6 18.18 -43.40 -3.34
C SER A 6 18.93 -42.54 -2.30
N PHE A 7 19.83 -41.68 -2.74
CA PHE A 7 20.59 -40.80 -1.84
C PHE A 7 19.67 -39.77 -1.14
N VAL A 8 18.74 -39.17 -1.89
CA VAL A 8 17.80 -38.17 -1.35
C VAL A 8 16.82 -38.82 -0.38
N LEU A 9 16.32 -40.02 -0.70
CA LEU A 9 15.40 -40.75 0.17
C LEU A 9 16.10 -41.20 1.47
N ASN A 10 17.35 -41.62 1.39
CA ASN A 10 18.16 -42.00 2.56
C ASN A 10 18.35 -40.82 3.53
N TYR A 11 18.38 -39.58 3.05
CA TYR A 11 18.42 -38.42 3.94
C TYR A 11 17.18 -38.37 4.86
N ALA A 12 15.97 -38.53 4.29
CA ALA A 12 14.74 -38.54 5.09
C ALA A 12 14.66 -39.73 6.04
N LEU A 13 15.02 -40.94 5.56
CA LEU A 13 15.05 -42.16 6.37
C LEU A 13 16.03 -42.05 7.55
N ASN A 14 17.20 -41.47 7.33
CA ASN A 14 18.23 -41.27 8.39
C ASN A 14 17.78 -40.21 9.44
N LYS A 15 16.79 -39.37 9.10
CA LYS A 15 16.14 -38.42 10.03
C LYS A 15 14.93 -39.03 10.73
N GLY A 16 14.64 -40.31 10.54
CA GLY A 16 13.53 -41.01 11.17
C GLY A 16 12.18 -40.86 10.44
N PHE A 17 12.19 -40.37 9.21
CA PHE A 17 10.95 -40.20 8.43
C PHE A 17 10.63 -41.51 7.67
N GLN A 18 9.34 -41.82 7.61
CA GLN A 18 8.79 -42.84 6.72
C GLN A 18 8.23 -42.17 5.44
N ILE A 19 8.46 -42.80 4.31
CA ILE A 19 7.91 -42.35 3.03
C ILE A 19 6.75 -43.26 2.67
N HIS A 20 5.54 -42.62 2.54
CA HIS A 20 4.35 -43.36 2.19
C HIS A 20 4.43 -43.93 0.76
N PRO A 21 3.92 -45.14 0.48
CA PRO A 21 3.98 -45.71 -0.86
C PRO A 21 3.44 -44.84 -1.98
N ASP A 22 2.37 -44.05 -1.71
CA ASP A 22 1.79 -43.13 -2.70
C ASP A 22 2.72 -42.00 -3.13
N ALA A 23 3.68 -41.62 -2.25
CA ALA A 23 4.68 -40.62 -2.55
C ALA A 23 5.70 -41.11 -3.63
N PHE A 24 5.90 -42.42 -3.76
CA PHE A 24 6.84 -42.95 -4.75
C PHE A 24 6.41 -42.71 -6.20
N LYS A 25 5.09 -42.62 -6.48
CA LYS A 25 4.60 -42.36 -7.83
C LYS A 25 5.11 -40.99 -8.36
N ILE A 26 5.09 -39.99 -7.49
CA ILE A 26 5.57 -38.64 -7.84
C ILE A 26 7.11 -38.61 -7.92
N LEU A 27 7.79 -39.34 -7.03
CA LEU A 27 9.23 -39.37 -6.99
C LEU A 27 9.87 -40.01 -8.23
N ASP A 28 9.19 -40.97 -8.88
CA ASP A 28 9.67 -41.61 -10.09
C ASP A 28 9.59 -40.69 -11.33
N ASP A 29 8.69 -39.71 -11.32
CA ASP A 29 8.49 -38.75 -12.43
C ASP A 29 9.48 -37.56 -12.37
N ILE A 30 10.18 -37.37 -11.24
CA ILE A 30 11.09 -36.24 -11.06
C ILE A 30 12.46 -36.56 -11.68
N THR A 31 12.85 -35.74 -12.66
CA THR A 31 14.13 -35.86 -13.35
C THR A 31 15.27 -35.04 -12.70
N ASP A 32 14.90 -33.91 -12.04
CA ASP A 32 15.87 -33.04 -11.36
C ASP A 32 16.10 -33.46 -9.90
N VAL A 33 17.15 -34.23 -9.70
CA VAL A 33 17.50 -34.76 -8.37
C VAL A 33 17.97 -33.68 -7.39
N LYS A 34 18.61 -32.60 -7.87
CA LYS A 34 19.04 -31.48 -7.00
C LYS A 34 17.83 -30.72 -6.45
N LYS A 35 16.82 -30.53 -7.30
CA LYS A 35 15.54 -29.92 -6.93
C LYS A 35 14.83 -30.80 -5.90
N LEU A 36 14.77 -32.11 -6.11
CA LEU A 36 14.16 -33.07 -5.19
C LEU A 36 14.88 -33.09 -3.83
N GLU A 37 16.18 -33.03 -3.80
CA GLU A 37 16.98 -32.99 -2.55
C GLU A 37 16.58 -31.74 -1.70
N LYS A 38 16.46 -30.58 -2.34
CA LYS A 38 16.05 -29.33 -1.67
C LYS A 38 14.64 -29.48 -1.08
N ILE A 39 13.71 -30.02 -1.84
CA ILE A 39 12.32 -30.25 -1.42
C ILE A 39 12.25 -31.20 -0.23
N ILE A 40 12.90 -32.36 -0.30
CA ILE A 40 12.87 -33.33 0.81
C ILE A 40 13.48 -32.73 2.08
N LYS A 41 14.55 -31.94 1.98
CA LYS A 41 15.15 -31.25 3.13
C LYS A 41 14.15 -30.26 3.78
N GLU A 42 13.39 -29.52 2.98
CA GLU A 42 12.37 -28.59 3.49
C GLU A 42 11.19 -29.32 4.13
N ILE A 43 10.67 -30.38 3.49
CA ILE A 43 9.60 -31.21 4.07
C ILE A 43 10.04 -31.78 5.43
N VAL A 44 11.25 -32.34 5.51
CA VAL A 44 11.79 -32.89 6.75
C VAL A 44 11.88 -31.82 7.83
N LYS A 45 12.36 -30.63 7.49
CA LYS A 45 12.48 -29.51 8.44
C LYS A 45 11.12 -29.06 8.98
N GLU A 46 10.15 -28.88 8.11
CA GLU A 46 8.81 -28.44 8.49
C GLU A 46 8.07 -29.48 9.32
N LYS A 47 8.05 -30.73 8.87
CA LYS A 47 7.40 -31.83 9.59
C LYS A 47 8.06 -32.17 10.93
N THR A 48 9.35 -31.94 11.05
CA THR A 48 10.04 -32.06 12.37
C THR A 48 9.48 -31.03 13.36
N ARG A 49 9.21 -29.79 12.92
CA ARG A 49 8.58 -28.77 13.76
C ARG A 49 7.17 -29.17 14.19
N GLN A 50 6.42 -29.82 13.29
CA GLN A 50 5.07 -30.32 13.51
C GLN A 50 5.04 -31.66 14.27
N LYS A 51 6.17 -32.26 14.57
CA LYS A 51 6.31 -33.61 15.17
C LYS A 51 5.64 -34.72 14.34
N GLN A 52 5.62 -34.58 13.03
CA GLN A 52 5.13 -35.54 12.07
C GLN A 52 6.33 -36.17 11.37
N TYR A 53 6.39 -37.52 11.29
CA TYR A 53 7.55 -38.23 10.76
C TYR A 53 7.20 -39.10 9.55
N GLN A 54 6.17 -38.72 8.79
CA GLN A 54 5.76 -39.38 7.56
C GLN A 54 5.65 -38.39 6.41
N ILE A 55 6.25 -38.74 5.27
CA ILE A 55 6.13 -38.00 4.01
C ILE A 55 5.15 -38.73 3.12
N ASN A 56 4.05 -38.11 2.76
CA ASN A 56 3.00 -38.66 1.91
C ASN A 56 2.96 -37.97 0.53
N GLN A 57 2.08 -38.46 -0.35
CA GLN A 57 1.87 -37.89 -1.67
C GLN A 57 1.50 -36.41 -1.61
N ASN A 58 0.61 -36.02 -0.70
CA ASN A 58 0.14 -34.65 -0.57
C ASN A 58 1.27 -33.69 -0.16
N ASP A 59 2.21 -34.14 0.66
CA ASP A 59 3.41 -33.36 1.03
C ASP A 59 4.26 -33.05 -0.21
N LEU A 60 4.51 -34.10 -1.03
CA LEU A 60 5.30 -33.90 -2.26
C LEU A 60 4.54 -33.05 -3.28
N GLU A 61 3.25 -33.27 -3.49
CA GLU A 61 2.42 -32.48 -4.38
C GLU A 61 2.39 -31.01 -3.95
N THR A 62 2.26 -30.78 -2.65
CA THR A 62 2.33 -29.45 -2.07
C THR A 62 3.71 -28.81 -2.31
N TYR A 63 4.79 -29.49 -2.02
CA TYR A 63 6.15 -28.97 -2.18
C TYR A 63 6.66 -28.93 -3.63
N LEU A 64 6.04 -29.64 -4.54
CA LEU A 64 6.28 -29.54 -5.98
C LEU A 64 5.42 -28.45 -6.66
N GLY A 65 4.49 -27.85 -5.92
CA GLY A 65 3.56 -26.87 -6.48
C GLY A 65 2.41 -27.51 -7.29
N ILE A 66 2.21 -28.82 -7.17
CA ILE A 66 1.10 -29.54 -7.85
C ILE A 66 -0.22 -29.27 -7.13
N LYS A 67 -0.19 -29.08 -5.81
CA LYS A 67 -1.33 -28.69 -4.97
C LYS A 67 -0.98 -27.51 -4.08
N ASP A 68 -1.98 -26.67 -3.84
CA ASP A 68 -1.88 -25.58 -2.87
C ASP A 68 -1.78 -26.12 -1.45
N ASP A 69 -0.93 -25.48 -0.64
CA ASP A 69 -0.89 -25.75 0.79
C ASP A 69 -2.15 -25.17 1.45
N PRO A 70 -3.02 -25.99 2.01
CA PRO A 70 -4.28 -25.52 2.62
C PRO A 70 -4.04 -24.58 3.83
N ASN A 71 -2.83 -24.57 4.42
CA ASN A 71 -2.46 -23.69 5.51
C ASN A 71 -1.98 -22.31 5.02
N LEU A 72 -1.73 -22.16 3.73
CA LEU A 72 -1.25 -20.93 3.12
C LEU A 72 -2.35 -20.25 2.29
N GLN A 73 -3.51 -20.01 2.91
CA GLN A 73 -4.60 -19.30 2.24
C GLN A 73 -4.32 -17.80 2.13
N SER A 74 -4.84 -17.18 1.06
CA SER A 74 -4.82 -15.74 0.86
C SER A 74 -6.16 -15.14 1.28
N ASP A 75 -6.17 -14.33 2.35
CA ASP A 75 -7.31 -13.49 2.74
C ASP A 75 -7.01 -12.05 2.31
N LEU A 76 -7.61 -11.63 1.19
CA LEU A 76 -7.53 -10.26 0.67
C LEU A 76 -8.84 -9.54 0.96
N LYS A 77 -8.75 -8.35 1.56
CA LYS A 77 -9.90 -7.44 1.73
C LYS A 77 -9.52 -6.05 1.31
N VAL A 78 -10.30 -5.42 0.44
CA VAL A 78 -10.19 -4.00 0.12
C VAL A 78 -10.92 -3.21 1.21
N LEU A 79 -10.16 -2.49 2.04
CA LEU A 79 -10.69 -1.72 3.16
C LEU A 79 -11.13 -0.31 2.75
N SER A 80 -10.42 0.28 1.78
CA SER A 80 -10.75 1.59 1.21
C SER A 80 -10.28 1.65 -0.23
N ASP A 81 -11.20 2.03 -1.11
CA ASP A 81 -10.97 2.26 -2.54
C ASP A 81 -11.77 3.50 -2.96
N PRO A 82 -11.15 4.44 -3.68
CA PRO A 82 -11.83 5.64 -4.17
C PRO A 82 -12.67 5.41 -5.44
N THR A 83 -12.54 4.28 -6.15
CA THR A 83 -13.04 4.08 -7.51
C THR A 83 -14.50 4.49 -7.72
N GLU A 84 -15.41 4.05 -6.85
CA GLU A 84 -16.83 4.39 -6.96
C GLU A 84 -17.23 5.64 -6.16
N LYS A 85 -16.30 6.22 -5.41
CA LYS A 85 -16.54 7.34 -4.48
C LYS A 85 -16.08 8.68 -5.03
N ILE A 86 -15.47 8.70 -6.21
CA ILE A 86 -14.97 9.92 -6.82
C ILE A 86 -16.15 10.68 -7.45
N THR A 87 -16.44 11.85 -6.90
CA THR A 87 -17.36 12.80 -7.50
C THR A 87 -16.56 14.02 -7.96
N SER A 88 -16.73 14.44 -9.20
CA SER A 88 -16.22 15.72 -9.68
C SER A 88 -17.27 16.80 -9.46
N GLY A 89 -16.95 17.72 -8.54
CA GLY A 89 -17.74 18.97 -8.43
C GLY A 89 -17.28 19.95 -9.50
N GLU A 90 -18.21 20.76 -10.02
CA GLU A 90 -17.92 21.78 -11.02
C GLU A 90 -17.67 23.16 -10.40
N GLY A 91 -16.73 23.90 -10.97
CA GLY A 91 -16.46 25.30 -10.64
C GLY A 91 -16.15 25.54 -9.16
N VAL A 92 -16.48 26.72 -8.67
CA VAL A 92 -16.22 27.17 -7.29
C VAL A 92 -16.83 26.23 -6.24
N LYS A 93 -18.02 25.69 -6.51
CA LYS A 93 -18.69 24.75 -5.58
C LYS A 93 -17.91 23.46 -5.39
N GLY A 94 -17.31 22.94 -6.46
CA GLY A 94 -16.47 21.75 -6.40
C GLY A 94 -15.21 21.96 -5.56
N TYR A 95 -14.54 23.09 -5.75
CA TYR A 95 -13.37 23.46 -4.94
C TYR A 95 -13.71 23.65 -3.47
N ASN A 96 -14.80 24.38 -3.18
CA ASN A 96 -15.26 24.56 -1.79
C ASN A 96 -15.58 23.22 -1.11
N ALA A 97 -16.22 22.31 -1.80
CA ALA A 97 -16.50 20.97 -1.28
C ALA A 97 -15.22 20.19 -1.00
N LEU A 98 -14.22 20.25 -1.89
CA LEU A 98 -12.91 19.63 -1.72
C LEU A 98 -12.18 20.16 -0.49
N PHE A 99 -12.03 21.47 -0.38
CA PHE A 99 -11.33 22.10 0.75
C PHE A 99 -12.06 21.89 2.08
N SER A 100 -13.38 21.98 2.09
CA SER A 100 -14.19 21.69 3.28
C SER A 100 -14.06 20.22 3.71
N SER A 101 -14.07 19.30 2.75
CA SER A 101 -13.86 17.88 3.02
C SER A 101 -12.48 17.63 3.64
N ARG A 102 -11.41 18.21 3.08
CA ARG A 102 -10.04 18.12 3.60
C ARG A 102 -9.96 18.66 5.04
N PHE A 103 -10.47 19.87 5.25
CA PHE A 103 -10.50 20.51 6.56
C PHE A 103 -11.20 19.64 7.62
N ASN A 104 -12.41 19.16 7.30
CA ASN A 104 -13.21 18.36 8.20
C ASN A 104 -12.57 16.99 8.52
N LYS A 105 -11.91 16.36 7.55
CA LYS A 105 -11.17 15.10 7.77
C LYS A 105 -9.99 15.30 8.73
N LEU A 106 -9.19 16.35 8.52
CA LEU A 106 -8.06 16.67 9.38
C LEU A 106 -8.52 17.08 10.79
N LYS A 107 -9.60 17.87 10.88
CA LYS A 107 -10.23 18.22 12.16
C LYS A 107 -10.72 16.99 12.91
N ARG A 108 -11.29 16.00 12.22
CA ARG A 108 -11.72 14.73 12.85
C ARG A 108 -10.54 13.97 13.43
N ILE A 109 -9.42 13.87 12.71
CA ILE A 109 -8.19 13.20 13.20
C ILE A 109 -7.71 13.86 14.49
N ILE A 110 -7.63 15.19 14.52
CA ILE A 110 -7.12 15.90 15.69
C ILE A 110 -8.13 15.92 16.85
N SER A 111 -9.44 15.73 16.56
CA SER A 111 -10.49 15.70 17.56
C SER A 111 -10.45 14.44 18.48
N GLU A 112 -9.67 13.45 18.13
CA GLU A 112 -9.42 12.28 18.98
C GLU A 112 -8.48 12.60 20.16
N ARG A 113 -7.81 13.76 20.13
CA ARG A 113 -6.91 14.20 21.21
C ARG A 113 -7.70 14.83 22.36
N PRO A 114 -7.22 14.68 23.62
CA PRO A 114 -7.89 15.25 24.81
C PRO A 114 -8.06 16.78 24.74
N GLU A 115 -7.12 17.49 24.11
CA GLU A 115 -7.09 18.95 23.94
C GLU A 115 -8.29 19.45 23.13
N SER A 116 -8.82 18.61 22.26
CA SER A 116 -9.97 18.95 21.40
C SER A 116 -11.26 19.29 22.16
N LYS A 117 -11.37 18.88 23.44
CA LYS A 117 -12.50 19.24 24.31
C LYS A 117 -12.66 20.76 24.50
N MET A 118 -11.57 21.52 24.37
CA MET A 118 -11.55 22.98 24.46
C MET A 118 -11.49 23.67 23.10
N LEU A 119 -11.83 22.96 22.03
CA LEU A 119 -11.79 23.48 20.66
C LEU A 119 -12.91 24.50 20.45
N LYS A 120 -12.55 25.66 19.93
CA LYS A 120 -13.45 26.74 19.52
C LYS A 120 -13.27 27.11 18.06
N ALA A 121 -14.30 27.68 17.45
CA ALA A 121 -14.19 28.30 16.13
C ALA A 121 -13.42 29.63 16.22
N ILE A 122 -12.75 30.01 15.14
CA ILE A 122 -11.99 31.27 15.09
C ILE A 122 -12.91 32.48 15.32
N SER A 123 -14.12 32.49 14.79
CA SER A 123 -15.10 33.57 15.02
C SER A 123 -15.41 33.78 16.50
N VAL A 124 -15.49 32.71 17.29
CA VAL A 124 -15.75 32.79 18.74
C VAL A 124 -14.54 33.39 19.46
N VAL A 125 -13.33 32.97 19.12
CA VAL A 125 -12.09 33.48 19.73
C VAL A 125 -11.87 34.97 19.44
N LYS A 126 -12.29 35.44 18.26
CA LYS A 126 -12.21 36.87 17.87
C LYS A 126 -13.27 37.75 18.56
N SER A 127 -14.43 37.20 18.82
CA SER A 127 -15.57 37.97 19.35
C SER A 127 -15.66 38.00 20.88
N THR A 128 -14.91 37.10 21.56
CA THR A 128 -15.02 36.89 23.01
C THR A 128 -13.67 37.07 23.68
N LYS A 129 -13.65 37.80 24.83
CA LYS A 129 -12.47 37.82 25.68
C LYS A 129 -12.29 36.41 26.29
N LEU A 130 -11.15 35.80 26.06
CA LEU A 130 -10.85 34.48 26.58
C LEU A 130 -10.48 34.57 28.07
N GLU A 131 -11.26 33.92 28.92
CA GLU A 131 -10.96 33.78 30.35
C GLU A 131 -9.91 32.70 30.61
N ASN A 132 -9.93 31.66 29.77
CA ASN A 132 -9.00 30.54 29.79
C ASN A 132 -8.41 30.29 28.40
N ASP A 133 -7.29 29.57 28.36
CA ASP A 133 -6.71 29.10 27.11
C ASP A 133 -7.72 28.18 26.38
N VAL A 134 -7.83 28.35 25.08
CA VAL A 134 -8.70 27.54 24.20
C VAL A 134 -7.88 26.99 23.03
N TYR A 135 -8.39 25.96 22.39
CA TYR A 135 -7.79 25.43 21.18
C TYR A 135 -8.56 25.88 19.94
N VAL A 136 -7.85 26.11 18.85
CA VAL A 136 -8.38 26.49 17.55
C VAL A 136 -7.71 25.65 16.47
N CYS A 137 -8.47 25.12 15.52
CA CYS A 137 -7.93 24.50 14.32
C CYS A 137 -8.01 25.45 13.15
N GLY A 138 -6.97 25.48 12.33
CA GLY A 138 -6.97 26.31 11.13
C GLY A 138 -5.92 25.84 10.11
N LEU A 139 -6.07 26.37 8.89
CA LEU A 139 -5.04 26.31 7.87
C LEU A 139 -4.10 27.50 8.02
N VAL A 140 -2.80 27.28 7.86
CA VAL A 140 -1.80 28.35 7.85
C VAL A 140 -1.93 29.15 6.57
N THR A 141 -2.31 30.42 6.67
CA THR A 141 -2.43 31.31 5.50
C THR A 141 -1.26 32.30 5.36
N ALA A 142 -0.62 32.66 6.49
CA ALA A 142 0.61 33.44 6.48
C ALA A 142 1.48 33.13 7.70
N ARG A 143 2.77 33.31 7.52
CA ARG A 143 3.79 33.19 8.59
C ARG A 143 4.83 34.26 8.39
N ASN A 144 5.00 35.13 9.39
CA ASN A 144 5.97 36.22 9.38
C ASN A 144 6.88 36.11 10.60
N ALA A 145 8.15 35.78 10.39
CA ALA A 145 9.16 35.77 11.45
C ALA A 145 9.78 37.16 11.60
N GLU A 146 9.71 37.69 12.80
CA GLU A 146 10.38 38.92 13.22
C GLU A 146 11.47 38.58 14.25
N ARG A 147 12.30 39.55 14.65
CA ARG A 147 13.52 39.29 15.44
C ARG A 147 13.30 38.43 16.70
N ASN A 148 12.20 38.60 17.40
CA ASN A 148 11.92 37.92 18.68
C ASN A 148 10.49 37.31 18.75
N ILE A 149 9.77 37.32 17.64
CA ILE A 149 8.41 36.80 17.58
C ILE A 149 8.13 36.18 16.21
N THR A 150 7.22 35.23 16.18
CA THR A 150 6.61 34.76 14.92
C THR A 150 5.13 35.05 14.94
N LYS A 151 4.64 35.72 13.89
CA LYS A 151 3.22 35.92 13.65
C LYS A 151 2.71 34.82 12.73
N LEU A 152 1.67 34.14 13.15
CA LEU A 152 1.02 33.06 12.41
C LEU A 152 -0.43 33.42 12.14
N VAL A 153 -0.83 33.43 10.87
CA VAL A 153 -2.23 33.64 10.48
C VAL A 153 -2.86 32.30 10.17
N LEU A 154 -3.95 32.01 10.86
CA LEU A 154 -4.74 30.80 10.68
C LEU A 154 -6.15 31.14 10.23
N GLU A 155 -6.70 30.28 9.37
CA GLU A 155 -8.06 30.38 8.83
C GLU A 155 -8.83 29.09 9.03
N ASP A 156 -10.10 29.22 9.45
CA ASP A 156 -11.09 28.16 9.45
C ASP A 156 -12.35 28.63 8.66
N PRO A 157 -13.37 27.79 8.43
CA PRO A 157 -14.60 28.20 7.74
C PRO A 157 -15.35 29.40 8.38
N SER A 158 -15.04 29.77 9.62
CA SER A 158 -15.66 30.87 10.34
C SER A 158 -14.90 32.20 10.28
N GLY A 159 -13.68 32.21 9.77
CA GLY A 159 -12.83 33.38 9.61
C GLY A 159 -11.36 33.13 9.83
N SER A 160 -10.60 34.20 9.98
CA SER A 160 -9.13 34.15 10.21
C SER A 160 -8.71 34.94 11.44
N PHE A 161 -7.58 34.60 12.05
CA PHE A 161 -6.94 35.40 13.08
C PHE A 161 -5.42 35.37 12.95
N GLU A 162 -4.76 36.41 13.46
CA GLU A 162 -3.31 36.46 13.65
C GLU A 162 -2.99 36.16 15.12
N GLY A 163 -2.13 35.20 15.36
CA GLY A 163 -1.60 34.89 16.67
C GLY A 163 -0.09 35.08 16.72
N ILE A 164 0.42 35.51 17.89
CA ILE A 164 1.83 35.81 18.11
C ILE A 164 2.45 34.69 18.94
N ILE A 165 3.59 34.21 18.52
CA ILE A 165 4.42 33.22 19.21
C ILE A 165 5.66 33.92 19.77
N PHE A 166 5.86 33.82 21.11
CA PHE A 166 6.99 34.38 21.82
C PHE A 166 8.03 33.32 22.22
N ASP A 167 7.62 32.10 22.41
CA ASP A 167 8.47 30.98 22.82
C ASP A 167 9.41 30.57 21.68
N ASP A 168 10.73 30.50 21.97
CA ASP A 168 11.76 30.24 20.97
C ASP A 168 11.65 28.86 20.33
N GLU A 169 11.29 27.83 21.09
CA GLU A 169 11.14 26.47 20.55
C GLU A 169 9.88 26.37 19.67
N LEU A 170 8.81 27.01 20.11
CA LEU A 170 7.58 27.07 19.32
C LEU A 170 7.77 27.90 18.03
N GLN A 171 8.59 28.96 18.05
CA GLN A 171 8.98 29.71 16.85
C GLN A 171 9.75 28.82 15.85
N LYS A 172 10.66 27.98 16.33
CA LYS A 172 11.36 27.00 15.48
C LYS A 172 10.38 26.04 14.83
N THR A 173 9.45 25.48 15.62
CA THR A 173 8.40 24.59 15.12
C THR A 173 7.51 25.30 14.10
N ALA A 174 7.05 26.52 14.41
CA ALA A 174 6.27 27.34 13.48
C ALA A 174 7.07 27.66 12.20
N GLY A 175 8.40 27.75 12.31
CA GLY A 175 9.32 27.92 11.19
C GLY A 175 9.26 26.81 10.15
N THR A 176 8.86 25.60 10.50
CA THR A 176 8.75 24.45 9.61
C THR A 176 7.37 24.34 8.92
N LEU A 177 6.38 25.11 9.37
CA LEU A 177 5.03 25.05 8.81
C LEU A 177 5.00 25.56 7.36
N LEU A 178 4.19 24.88 6.56
CA LEU A 178 3.91 25.28 5.18
C LEU A 178 2.57 26.04 5.12
N ILE A 179 2.42 26.88 4.11
CA ILE A 179 1.12 27.47 3.77
C ILE A 179 0.13 26.34 3.44
N ASP A 180 -1.13 26.52 3.79
CA ASP A 180 -2.22 25.53 3.71
C ASP A 180 -2.05 24.29 4.61
N GLN A 181 -1.03 24.25 5.47
CA GLN A 181 -0.90 23.20 6.47
C GLN A 181 -1.97 23.36 7.55
N PHE A 182 -2.65 22.26 7.89
CA PHE A 182 -3.62 22.21 8.97
C PHE A 182 -2.93 22.05 10.32
N VAL A 183 -3.28 22.88 11.29
CA VAL A 183 -2.74 22.82 12.65
C VAL A 183 -3.83 23.10 13.68
N MET A 184 -3.63 22.61 14.91
CA MET A 184 -4.37 23.01 16.10
C MET A 184 -3.43 23.81 16.98
N VAL A 185 -3.86 24.98 17.43
CA VAL A 185 -3.08 25.85 18.31
C VAL A 185 -3.80 26.16 19.59
N ARG A 186 -3.06 26.23 20.70
CA ARG A 186 -3.56 26.76 21.98
C ARG A 186 -3.42 28.26 22.01
N VAL A 187 -4.53 28.96 22.19
CA VAL A 187 -4.62 30.41 22.12
C VAL A 187 -5.01 30.98 23.48
N ALA A 188 -4.36 32.06 23.86
CA ALA A 188 -4.65 32.86 25.04
C ALA A 188 -4.75 34.35 24.66
N THR A 189 -5.48 35.12 25.44
CA THR A 189 -5.46 36.58 25.33
C THR A 189 -4.19 37.15 25.92
N ALA A 190 -3.43 37.93 25.13
CA ALA A 190 -2.27 38.69 25.61
C ALA A 190 -2.72 39.95 26.37
N LYS A 191 -1.82 40.54 27.17
CA LYS A 191 -2.11 41.74 27.99
C LYS A 191 -2.62 42.92 27.15
N ASN A 192 -2.26 43.01 25.88
CA ASN A 192 -2.63 44.09 24.95
C ASN A 192 -3.82 43.72 24.03
N SER A 193 -4.72 42.84 24.47
CA SER A 193 -5.86 42.33 23.71
C SER A 193 -5.54 41.58 22.41
N GLY A 194 -4.26 41.29 22.14
CA GLY A 194 -3.84 40.38 21.05
C GLY A 194 -4.04 38.92 21.41
N LEU A 195 -3.93 38.05 20.42
CA LEU A 195 -3.97 36.62 20.61
C LEU A 195 -2.56 36.04 20.60
N MET A 196 -2.22 35.26 21.63
CA MET A 196 -0.94 34.62 21.80
C MET A 196 -1.10 33.10 21.58
N ILE A 197 -0.23 32.52 20.77
CA ILE A 197 -0.17 31.08 20.56
C ILE A 197 0.84 30.51 21.57
N LYS A 198 0.39 29.57 22.40
CA LYS A 198 1.16 28.91 23.46
C LYS A 198 1.52 27.48 23.16
N ASP A 199 0.92 26.89 22.13
CA ASP A 199 1.17 25.50 21.74
C ASP A 199 0.73 25.29 20.30
N LEU A 200 1.37 24.32 19.62
CA LEU A 200 1.10 23.98 18.23
C LEU A 200 1.10 22.46 18.07
N ILE A 201 0.00 21.93 17.62
CA ILE A 201 -0.23 20.51 17.47
C ILE A 201 -0.57 20.22 16.01
N MET A 202 0.18 19.34 15.38
CA MET A 202 -0.10 18.86 14.03
C MET A 202 -1.00 17.63 14.07
N PRO A 203 -1.83 17.41 13.05
CA PRO A 203 -2.48 16.11 12.87
C PRO A 203 -1.40 15.03 12.80
N ASP A 204 -1.61 13.96 13.53
CA ASP A 204 -0.70 12.82 13.60
C ASP A 204 -1.49 11.53 13.45
N LEU A 205 -0.80 10.49 13.06
CA LEU A 205 -1.40 9.16 13.03
C LEU A 205 -1.59 8.67 14.47
N PRO A 206 -2.78 8.12 14.82
CA PRO A 206 -2.96 7.51 16.12
C PRO A 206 -2.01 6.32 16.29
N ASP A 207 -1.50 6.14 17.50
CA ASP A 207 -0.75 4.94 17.86
C ASP A 207 -1.62 3.71 17.62
N GLN A 208 -1.24 2.89 16.64
CA GLN A 208 -1.94 1.66 16.32
C GLN A 208 -1.08 0.45 16.66
N LYS A 209 -1.72 -0.61 17.15
CA LYS A 209 -1.05 -1.89 17.30
C LYS A 209 -0.64 -2.40 15.91
N ILE A 210 0.60 -2.88 15.81
CA ILE A 210 1.09 -3.51 14.59
C ILE A 210 0.23 -4.74 14.29
N ASN A 211 -0.41 -4.74 13.13
CA ASN A 211 -1.16 -5.90 12.66
C ASN A 211 -0.18 -6.98 12.20
N LYS A 212 -0.48 -8.23 12.53
CA LYS A 212 0.33 -9.39 12.14
C LYS A 212 -0.56 -10.42 11.46
N SER A 213 0.00 -11.15 10.52
CA SER A 213 -0.62 -12.33 9.95
C SER A 213 -0.44 -13.52 10.91
N GLU A 214 -1.45 -14.38 11.01
CA GLU A 214 -1.36 -15.66 11.73
C GLU A 214 -0.60 -16.72 10.92
N SER A 215 -0.61 -16.61 9.59
CA SER A 215 0.10 -17.50 8.66
C SER A 215 1.36 -16.83 8.13
N GLU A 216 2.41 -17.63 7.92
CA GLU A 216 3.68 -17.18 7.32
C GLU A 216 3.55 -17.13 5.80
N VAL A 217 2.98 -16.03 5.29
CA VAL A 217 2.86 -15.75 3.86
C VAL A 217 3.68 -14.53 3.48
N TYR A 218 4.05 -14.44 2.20
CA TYR A 218 4.80 -13.31 1.67
C TYR A 218 3.95 -12.50 0.70
N ALA A 219 4.23 -11.21 0.64
CA ALA A 219 3.73 -10.29 -0.37
C ALA A 219 4.91 -9.71 -1.15
N VAL A 220 4.77 -9.63 -2.47
CA VAL A 220 5.72 -8.97 -3.37
C VAL A 220 5.16 -7.61 -3.74
N PHE A 221 6.01 -6.59 -3.72
CA PHE A 221 5.68 -5.24 -4.13
C PHE A 221 6.46 -4.90 -5.39
N LEU A 222 5.73 -4.55 -6.44
CA LEU A 222 6.26 -4.09 -7.71
C LEU A 222 5.66 -2.71 -8.00
N SER A 223 6.38 -1.88 -8.75
CA SER A 223 5.92 -0.57 -9.21
C SER A 223 6.70 -0.18 -10.45
N ASP A 224 6.17 0.77 -11.24
CA ASP A 224 6.87 1.41 -12.35
C ASP A 224 7.40 0.39 -13.39
N LEU A 225 6.56 -0.56 -13.78
CA LEU A 225 6.92 -1.57 -14.77
C LEU A 225 7.08 -0.95 -16.16
N HIS A 226 6.25 0.05 -16.50
CA HIS A 226 6.26 0.73 -17.79
C HIS A 226 6.21 -0.23 -18.99
N ILE A 227 5.30 -1.22 -18.90
CA ILE A 227 5.10 -2.20 -19.97
C ILE A 227 4.73 -1.46 -21.26
N GLY A 228 5.40 -1.79 -22.35
CA GLY A 228 5.25 -1.13 -23.64
C GLY A 228 6.33 -0.11 -23.97
N SER A 229 7.13 0.32 -23.00
CA SER A 229 8.34 1.11 -23.22
C SER A 229 9.50 0.26 -23.75
N LYS A 230 10.40 0.83 -24.54
CA LYS A 230 11.67 0.19 -24.90
C LYS A 230 12.63 -0.01 -23.71
N TYR A 231 12.35 0.65 -22.60
CA TYR A 231 13.11 0.52 -21.34
C TYR A 231 12.50 -0.49 -20.38
N PHE A 232 11.39 -1.11 -20.74
CA PHE A 232 10.76 -2.14 -19.94
C PHE A 232 11.71 -3.33 -19.76
N MET A 233 11.95 -3.70 -18.52
CA MET A 233 12.80 -4.83 -18.12
C MET A 233 12.01 -6.14 -18.23
N GLU A 234 11.69 -6.54 -19.44
CA GLU A 234 10.80 -7.69 -19.71
C GLU A 234 11.40 -9.01 -19.27
N GLU A 235 12.70 -9.21 -19.51
CA GLU A 235 13.40 -10.45 -19.16
C GLU A 235 13.37 -10.67 -17.63
N GLU A 236 13.59 -9.62 -16.84
CA GLU A 236 13.57 -9.65 -15.38
C GLU A 236 12.17 -9.94 -14.85
N LEU A 237 11.12 -9.36 -15.46
CA LEU A 237 9.75 -9.66 -15.07
C LEU A 237 9.38 -11.12 -15.41
N VAL A 238 9.79 -11.63 -16.57
CA VAL A 238 9.61 -13.03 -16.97
C VAL A 238 10.34 -13.97 -16.02
N GLU A 239 11.57 -13.63 -15.61
CA GLU A 239 12.30 -14.41 -14.60
C GLU A 239 11.61 -14.40 -13.24
N PHE A 240 11.07 -13.24 -12.81
CA PHE A 240 10.26 -13.16 -11.60
C PHE A 240 9.01 -14.05 -11.70
N VAL A 241 8.29 -14.02 -12.81
CA VAL A 241 7.09 -14.85 -13.02
C VAL A 241 7.45 -16.35 -13.02
N LYS A 242 8.56 -16.74 -13.61
CA LYS A 242 9.07 -18.11 -13.52
C LYS A 242 9.46 -18.50 -12.08
N TRP A 243 10.07 -17.57 -11.34
CA TRP A 243 10.45 -17.82 -9.95
C TRP A 243 9.23 -18.00 -9.05
N ILE A 244 8.21 -17.11 -9.16
CA ILE A 244 7.00 -17.20 -8.34
C ILE A 244 6.20 -18.47 -8.60
N SER A 245 6.31 -19.02 -9.82
CA SER A 245 5.71 -20.29 -10.24
C SER A 245 6.57 -21.51 -9.91
N SER A 246 7.78 -21.30 -9.36
CA SER A 246 8.73 -22.36 -9.07
C SER A 246 8.46 -23.01 -7.70
N PRO A 247 9.02 -24.19 -7.44
CA PRO A 247 8.96 -24.84 -6.13
C PRO A 247 9.94 -24.24 -5.11
N ASP A 248 10.48 -23.06 -5.35
CA ASP A 248 11.31 -22.36 -4.38
C ASP A 248 10.55 -22.16 -3.05
N PRO A 249 11.13 -22.46 -1.88
CA PRO A 249 10.44 -22.37 -0.59
C PRO A 249 9.91 -20.98 -0.26
N VAL A 250 10.55 -19.92 -0.75
CA VAL A 250 10.09 -18.53 -0.57
C VAL A 250 8.95 -18.23 -1.55
N ALA A 251 9.14 -18.55 -2.84
CA ALA A 251 8.14 -18.35 -3.88
C ALA A 251 6.80 -19.02 -3.51
N ARG A 252 6.84 -20.23 -2.97
CA ARG A 252 5.66 -21.00 -2.55
C ARG A 252 4.88 -20.38 -1.41
N LYS A 253 5.49 -19.49 -0.62
CA LYS A 253 4.81 -18.72 0.43
C LYS A 253 4.27 -17.39 -0.05
N VAL A 254 4.58 -16.97 -1.28
CA VAL A 254 4.01 -15.76 -1.88
C VAL A 254 2.52 -16.01 -2.14
N ARG A 255 1.69 -15.14 -1.59
CA ARG A 255 0.24 -15.15 -1.75
C ARG A 255 -0.31 -13.87 -2.33
N PHE A 256 0.53 -12.84 -2.37
CA PHE A 256 0.13 -11.52 -2.85
C PHE A 256 1.22 -10.92 -3.71
N VAL A 257 0.81 -10.30 -4.82
CA VAL A 257 1.63 -9.41 -5.66
C VAL A 257 0.88 -8.10 -5.74
N LEU A 258 1.52 -7.01 -5.31
CA LEU A 258 0.96 -5.67 -5.37
C LEU A 258 1.71 -4.88 -6.45
N ILE A 259 0.97 -4.35 -7.43
CA ILE A 259 1.50 -3.46 -8.47
C ILE A 259 1.08 -2.04 -8.11
N GLY A 260 2.04 -1.26 -7.64
CA GLY A 260 1.87 0.04 -7.02
C GLY A 260 1.80 1.23 -7.98
N GLY A 261 1.33 1.02 -9.20
CA GLY A 261 1.17 2.07 -10.22
C GLY A 261 2.20 1.99 -11.34
N ASP A 262 1.94 2.72 -12.41
CA ASP A 262 2.71 2.77 -13.64
C ASP A 262 3.02 1.37 -14.20
N MET A 263 1.95 0.54 -14.26
CA MET A 263 2.02 -0.80 -14.83
C MET A 263 2.35 -0.73 -16.33
N VAL A 264 1.73 0.20 -17.04
CA VAL A 264 2.02 0.48 -18.44
C VAL A 264 2.70 1.84 -18.61
N ASP A 265 3.43 2.03 -19.74
CA ASP A 265 4.10 3.31 -20.03
C ASP A 265 3.12 4.43 -20.39
N GLY A 266 1.90 4.06 -20.81
CA GLY A 266 0.92 5.01 -21.27
C GLY A 266 1.20 5.54 -22.67
N VAL A 267 0.36 6.45 -23.13
CA VAL A 267 0.50 7.10 -24.44
C VAL A 267 0.25 8.60 -24.31
N GLY A 268 1.20 9.41 -24.79
CA GLY A 268 1.09 10.88 -24.76
C GLY A 268 1.29 11.48 -23.36
N ILE A 269 2.05 10.83 -22.52
CA ILE A 269 2.36 11.27 -21.14
C ILE A 269 3.35 12.44 -21.17
N TYR A 270 4.37 12.38 -22.06
CA TYR A 270 5.37 13.42 -22.24
C TYR A 270 5.74 13.61 -23.72
N PRO A 271 6.37 14.75 -24.08
CA PRO A 271 6.73 15.03 -25.48
C PRO A 271 7.67 13.97 -26.06
N ASN A 272 7.38 13.54 -27.30
CA ASN A 272 8.15 12.53 -28.07
C ASN A 272 8.14 11.10 -27.48
N GLN A 273 7.32 10.78 -26.51
CA GLN A 273 7.21 9.43 -25.92
C GLN A 273 6.99 8.34 -26.99
N ASN A 274 6.27 8.64 -28.07
CA ASN A 274 6.01 7.70 -29.16
C ASN A 274 7.28 7.09 -29.79
N LYS A 275 8.44 7.75 -29.67
CA LYS A 275 9.74 7.22 -30.13
C LYS A 275 10.33 6.19 -29.15
N GLU A 276 9.78 6.11 -27.97
CA GLU A 276 10.23 5.24 -26.87
C GLU A 276 9.27 4.09 -26.60
N LEU A 277 8.11 4.08 -27.27
CA LEU A 277 7.14 3.01 -27.18
C LEU A 277 7.45 1.88 -28.14
N VAL A 278 7.44 0.64 -27.65
CA VAL A 278 7.41 -0.61 -28.42
C VAL A 278 5.96 -0.96 -28.73
N CYS A 279 5.08 -0.89 -27.70
CA CYS A 279 3.62 -1.00 -27.88
C CYS A 279 3.05 0.42 -28.01
N GLN A 280 2.45 0.73 -29.15
CA GLN A 280 2.06 2.09 -29.52
C GLN A 280 0.69 2.51 -28.97
N THR A 281 -0.14 1.55 -28.55
CA THR A 281 -1.48 1.80 -28.00
C THR A 281 -1.61 1.32 -26.57
N ILE A 282 -2.57 1.88 -25.84
CA ILE A 282 -2.88 1.47 -24.45
C ILE A 282 -3.35 0.01 -24.41
N GLU A 283 -4.15 -0.38 -25.38
CA GLU A 283 -4.70 -1.73 -25.51
C GLU A 283 -3.58 -2.76 -25.68
N GLU A 284 -2.60 -2.49 -26.56
CA GLU A 284 -1.42 -3.36 -26.74
C GLU A 284 -0.60 -3.49 -25.46
N GLN A 285 -0.39 -2.38 -24.75
CA GLN A 285 0.37 -2.37 -23.50
C GLN A 285 -0.33 -3.18 -22.41
N LEU A 286 -1.64 -2.98 -22.25
CA LEU A 286 -2.44 -3.71 -21.26
C LEU A 286 -2.61 -5.18 -21.62
N GLN A 287 -2.74 -5.52 -22.91
CA GLN A 287 -2.77 -6.92 -23.35
C GLN A 287 -1.45 -7.61 -23.02
N LYS A 288 -0.31 -6.96 -23.27
CA LYS A 288 1.00 -7.50 -22.91
C LYS A 288 1.13 -7.67 -21.39
N ALA A 289 0.60 -6.74 -20.59
CA ALA A 289 0.56 -6.86 -19.13
C ALA A 289 -0.30 -8.07 -18.70
N GLU A 290 -1.47 -8.25 -19.30
CA GLU A 290 -2.35 -9.40 -19.06
C GLU A 290 -1.64 -10.71 -19.36
N ASP A 291 -1.01 -10.83 -20.53
CA ASP A 291 -0.31 -12.04 -20.97
C ASP A 291 0.82 -12.42 -19.98
N LEU A 292 1.61 -11.44 -19.51
CA LEU A 292 2.66 -11.67 -18.53
C LEU A 292 2.14 -12.06 -17.14
N LEU A 293 1.05 -11.44 -16.70
CA LEU A 293 0.44 -11.72 -15.40
C LEU A 293 -0.34 -13.04 -15.41
N ASP A 294 -0.74 -13.54 -16.60
CA ASP A 294 -1.47 -14.82 -16.72
C ASP A 294 -0.64 -16.02 -16.29
N GLU A 295 0.67 -15.92 -16.40
CA GLU A 295 1.62 -16.94 -15.99
C GLU A 295 1.79 -17.03 -14.45
N ILE A 296 1.29 -16.03 -13.69
CA ILE A 296 1.32 -16.07 -12.22
C ILE A 296 0.28 -17.07 -11.70
N PRO A 297 0.64 -17.96 -10.75
CA PRO A 297 -0.28 -18.97 -10.23
C PRO A 297 -1.57 -18.37 -9.65
N LYS A 298 -2.72 -19.00 -9.94
CA LYS A 298 -4.05 -18.50 -9.54
C LYS A 298 -4.28 -18.40 -8.03
N ASN A 299 -3.50 -19.10 -7.24
CA ASN A 299 -3.53 -19.02 -5.77
C ASN A 299 -2.78 -17.76 -5.22
N VAL A 300 -2.12 -17.01 -6.08
CA VAL A 300 -1.51 -15.71 -5.78
C VAL A 300 -2.50 -14.62 -6.16
N LYS A 301 -2.90 -13.79 -5.19
CA LYS A 301 -3.74 -12.62 -5.44
C LYS A 301 -2.88 -11.47 -5.93
N ILE A 302 -3.30 -10.86 -7.03
CA ILE A 302 -2.62 -9.71 -7.66
C ILE A 302 -3.49 -8.49 -7.42
N ILE A 303 -2.92 -7.44 -6.82
CA ILE A 303 -3.60 -6.17 -6.58
C ILE A 303 -2.96 -5.12 -7.48
N ILE A 304 -3.76 -4.48 -8.34
CA ILE A 304 -3.28 -3.49 -9.30
C ILE A 304 -3.90 -2.13 -8.99
N MET A 305 -3.03 -1.14 -8.74
CA MET A 305 -3.39 0.25 -8.52
C MET A 305 -2.83 1.10 -9.65
N PRO A 306 -3.54 2.11 -10.18
CA PRO A 306 -3.00 2.99 -11.21
C PRO A 306 -1.94 3.95 -10.69
N GLY A 307 -0.97 4.27 -11.55
CA GLY A 307 -0.08 5.43 -11.42
C GLY A 307 -0.44 6.56 -12.38
N ASN A 308 0.48 7.49 -12.59
CA ASN A 308 0.22 8.63 -13.46
C ASN A 308 0.40 8.33 -14.97
N HIS A 309 1.02 7.21 -15.31
CA HIS A 309 1.15 6.72 -16.71
C HIS A 309 -0.04 5.85 -17.13
N ASP A 310 -0.66 5.16 -16.19
CA ASP A 310 -1.78 4.27 -16.47
C ASP A 310 -3.02 5.03 -16.98
N PRO A 311 -3.85 4.39 -17.83
CA PRO A 311 -5.00 5.06 -18.43
C PRO A 311 -6.08 5.36 -17.38
N GLY A 312 -6.59 6.59 -17.41
CA GLY A 312 -7.63 7.04 -16.51
C GLY A 312 -7.48 8.48 -16.07
N ARG A 313 -8.01 8.79 -14.89
CA ARG A 313 -7.87 10.11 -14.28
C ARG A 313 -6.48 10.25 -13.66
N ARG A 314 -5.75 11.30 -14.02
CA ARG A 314 -4.41 11.57 -13.47
C ARG A 314 -4.43 12.24 -12.10
N ALA A 315 -5.49 13.00 -11.79
CA ALA A 315 -5.59 13.70 -10.50
C ALA A 315 -6.02 12.76 -9.38
N LEU A 316 -5.35 12.85 -8.25
CA LEU A 316 -5.71 12.11 -7.03
C LEU A 316 -7.03 12.64 -6.42
N PRO A 317 -7.84 11.73 -5.87
CA PRO A 317 -7.73 10.28 -5.95
C PRO A 317 -8.02 9.77 -7.37
N GLN A 318 -7.37 8.67 -7.77
CA GLN A 318 -7.57 8.04 -9.06
C GLN A 318 -8.50 6.83 -8.91
N PRO A 319 -9.48 6.61 -9.80
CA PRO A 319 -10.19 5.34 -9.86
C PRO A 319 -9.28 4.24 -10.38
N ALA A 320 -9.64 2.98 -10.19
CA ALA A 320 -8.99 1.85 -10.83
C ALA A 320 -8.95 2.03 -12.36
N ILE A 321 -7.99 1.37 -13.00
CA ILE A 321 -7.88 1.38 -14.47
C ILE A 321 -9.23 0.95 -15.07
N PRO A 322 -9.85 1.75 -15.93
CA PRO A 322 -11.19 1.44 -16.43
C PRO A 322 -11.24 0.14 -17.24
N GLN A 323 -12.22 -0.71 -16.96
CA GLN A 323 -12.42 -2.01 -17.63
C GLN A 323 -12.48 -1.92 -19.16
N LYS A 324 -12.96 -0.80 -19.69
CA LYS A 324 -13.06 -0.57 -21.15
C LYS A 324 -11.74 -0.68 -21.91
N TYR A 325 -10.59 -0.54 -21.25
CA TYR A 325 -9.27 -0.65 -21.88
C TYR A 325 -8.76 -2.09 -21.92
N ASN A 326 -9.13 -2.91 -20.96
CA ASN A 326 -8.84 -4.34 -20.94
C ASN A 326 -9.81 -5.05 -19.97
N SER A 327 -10.74 -5.83 -20.52
CA SER A 327 -11.68 -6.60 -19.71
C SER A 327 -11.05 -7.84 -19.10
N GLY A 328 -10.01 -8.42 -19.71
CA GLY A 328 -9.36 -9.64 -19.28
C GLY A 328 -8.76 -9.52 -17.88
N LEU A 329 -8.08 -8.41 -17.58
CA LEU A 329 -7.56 -8.13 -16.23
C LEU A 329 -8.66 -8.08 -15.17
N TRP A 330 -9.84 -7.57 -15.52
CA TRP A 330 -10.98 -7.47 -14.60
C TRP A 330 -11.75 -8.79 -14.41
N GLU A 331 -11.71 -9.68 -15.38
CA GLU A 331 -12.43 -10.95 -15.35
C GLU A 331 -11.67 -12.05 -14.60
N ARG A 332 -10.41 -11.80 -14.24
CA ARG A 332 -9.58 -12.79 -13.55
C ARG A 332 -9.89 -12.81 -12.04
N GLU A 333 -10.25 -13.96 -11.53
CA GLU A 333 -10.61 -14.18 -10.12
C GLU A 333 -9.49 -13.89 -9.13
N ASN A 334 -8.23 -13.92 -9.58
CA ASN A 334 -7.08 -13.65 -8.72
C ASN A 334 -6.53 -12.22 -8.87
N ILE A 335 -7.13 -11.36 -9.71
CA ILE A 335 -6.77 -9.95 -9.86
C ILE A 335 -7.80 -9.07 -9.16
N GLU A 336 -7.34 -8.13 -8.36
CA GLU A 336 -8.13 -7.08 -7.72
C GLU A 336 -7.67 -5.72 -8.24
N MET A 337 -8.52 -5.02 -8.95
CA MET A 337 -8.26 -3.68 -9.50
C MET A 337 -8.72 -2.64 -8.48
N VAL A 338 -7.82 -1.81 -7.98
CA VAL A 338 -8.12 -0.78 -6.98
C VAL A 338 -7.70 0.61 -7.46
N GLY A 339 -8.28 1.65 -6.88
CA GLY A 339 -7.89 3.04 -7.15
C GLY A 339 -6.67 3.47 -6.33
N ASN A 340 -6.24 4.72 -6.50
CA ASN A 340 -5.09 5.34 -5.83
C ASN A 340 -5.57 6.58 -5.02
N PRO A 341 -5.32 6.62 -3.69
CA PRO A 341 -4.76 5.58 -2.84
C PRO A 341 -5.76 4.48 -2.49
N ALA A 342 -5.27 3.26 -2.24
CA ALA A 342 -6.06 2.16 -1.72
C ALA A 342 -5.51 1.63 -0.39
N LEU A 343 -6.41 1.19 0.49
CA LEU A 343 -6.05 0.48 1.71
C LEU A 343 -6.55 -0.95 1.60
N VAL A 344 -5.65 -1.90 1.64
CA VAL A 344 -5.95 -3.34 1.57
C VAL A 344 -5.51 -4.06 2.84
N SER A 345 -6.13 -5.19 3.13
CA SER A 345 -5.73 -6.12 4.18
C SER A 345 -5.26 -7.42 3.56
N LEU A 346 -4.04 -7.83 3.85
CA LEU A 346 -3.39 -9.04 3.39
C LEU A 346 -3.22 -9.97 4.59
N ASN A 347 -4.03 -11.00 4.72
CA ASN A 347 -4.05 -11.88 5.90
C ASN A 347 -4.03 -11.09 7.23
N GLY A 348 -4.85 -10.04 7.35
CA GLY A 348 -4.95 -9.19 8.53
C GLY A 348 -3.94 -8.03 8.58
N VAL A 349 -2.87 -8.03 7.79
CA VAL A 349 -1.91 -6.91 7.72
C VAL A 349 -2.43 -5.82 6.79
N LYS A 350 -2.57 -4.60 7.31
CA LYS A 350 -3.03 -3.45 6.52
C LYS A 350 -1.89 -2.83 5.73
N VAL A 351 -2.12 -2.65 4.45
CA VAL A 351 -1.17 -2.03 3.51
C VAL A 351 -1.85 -0.84 2.83
N LEU A 352 -1.27 0.35 2.97
CA LEU A 352 -1.66 1.52 2.20
C LEU A 352 -0.85 1.54 0.90
N MET A 353 -1.55 1.44 -0.22
CA MET A 353 -0.98 1.61 -1.55
C MET A 353 -1.18 3.06 -1.99
N PHE A 354 -0.10 3.71 -2.44
CA PHE A 354 -0.11 5.10 -2.89
C PHE A 354 1.04 5.30 -3.88
N HIS A 355 0.72 5.85 -5.07
CA HIS A 355 1.66 6.20 -6.14
C HIS A 355 1.75 7.71 -6.31
#